data_c10a4e6c539c4aa45aa1d665f0cb7bdc
#
_entry.id   c10a4e6c539c4aa45aa1d665f0cb7bdc
#
_cell.length_a   1.000
_cell.length_b   1.000
_cell.length_c   1.000
_cell.angle_alpha   90.00
_cell.angle_beta   90.00
_cell.angle_gamma   90.00
#
_symmetry.space_group_name_H-M   'P 1'
#
loop_
_entity.id
_entity.type
_entity.pdbx_description
1 polymer ?
#
loop_
_entity_poly.entity_id
_entity_poly.type
_entity_poly.pdbx_seq_one_letter_code
_entity_poly.pdbx_strand_id
1 'polypeptide(L)'
;MSSAETAPYEALARMIERELELIGTGDHDALAALRSERDSLTSTLPEIPPASARPALQRAALMNKRVEIEILRIREALLLEFANVERVSRTARGYAPPRQDPRHVEATA
;
A
#
# COMPACT_ATOMS: atom_id res chain seq x y z
N MET A 1 35.11 8.84 -5.67
CA MET A 1 33.97 8.54 -5.53
C MET A 1 33.35 8.82 -4.42
N SER A 2 32.33 9.18 -4.40
CA SER A 2 31.91 9.71 -3.35
C SER A 2 30.78 8.99 -2.81
N SER A 3 30.98 8.36 -1.71
CA SER A 3 29.93 7.80 -0.98
C SER A 3 29.00 8.87 -0.53
N ALA A 4 29.48 10.06 -0.27
CA ALA A 4 28.62 11.15 0.13
C ALA A 4 27.67 11.53 -1.00
N GLU A 5 28.12 11.42 -2.22
CA GLU A 5 27.32 11.75 -3.37
C GLU A 5 26.22 10.74 -3.59
N THR A 6 26.46 9.47 -3.32
CA THR A 6 25.48 8.41 -3.53
C THR A 6 24.67 8.10 -2.28
N ALA A 7 25.08 8.60 -1.13
CA ALA A 7 24.42 8.26 0.14
C ALA A 7 22.91 8.52 0.15
N PRO A 8 22.41 9.66 -0.36
CA PRO A 8 20.97 9.87 -0.34
C PRO A 8 20.22 8.90 -1.24
N TYR A 9 20.85 8.46 -2.32
CA TYR A 9 20.21 7.51 -3.23
C TYR A 9 20.17 6.11 -2.63
N GLU A 10 21.24 5.76 -1.89
CA GLU A 10 21.25 4.50 -1.17
C GLU A 10 20.20 4.52 -0.06
N ALA A 11 20.06 5.67 0.62
CA ALA A 11 19.06 5.82 1.65
C ALA A 11 17.66 5.68 1.06
N LEU A 12 17.43 6.26 -0.12
CA LEU A 12 16.15 6.15 -0.79
C LEU A 12 15.81 4.69 -1.08
N ALA A 13 16.77 3.95 -1.61
CA ALA A 13 16.54 2.54 -1.92
C ALA A 13 16.21 1.75 -0.67
N ARG A 14 16.91 2.02 0.43
CA ARG A 14 16.64 1.33 1.70
C ARG A 14 15.27 1.68 2.25
N MET A 15 14.85 2.93 2.08
CA MET A 15 13.53 3.34 2.53
C MET A 15 12.44 2.60 1.77
N ILE A 16 12.61 2.43 0.47
CA ILE A 16 11.61 1.73 -0.32
C ILE A 16 11.59 0.24 0.04
N GLU A 17 12.76 -0.34 0.31
CA GLU A 17 12.82 -1.72 0.80
C GLU A 17 12.06 -1.85 2.12
N ARG A 18 12.22 -0.86 2.99
CA ARG A 18 11.53 -0.89 4.27
C ARG A 18 10.02 -0.73 4.09
N GLU A 19 9.60 0.07 3.12
CA GLU A 19 8.17 0.19 2.80
C GLU A 19 7.59 -1.17 2.45
N LEU A 20 8.32 -1.93 1.65
CA LEU A 20 7.85 -3.24 1.24
C LEU A 20 7.67 -4.15 2.45
N GLU A 21 8.61 -4.12 3.39
CA GLU A 21 8.49 -4.89 4.62
C GLU A 21 7.29 -4.46 5.45
N LEU A 22 7.10 -3.15 5.58
CA LEU A 22 6.02 -2.63 6.40
C LEU A 22 4.65 -2.94 5.81
N ILE A 23 4.55 -2.95 4.50
CA ILE A 23 3.30 -3.33 3.84
C ILE A 23 2.95 -4.75 4.24
N GLY A 24 3.94 -5.63 4.30
CA GLY A 24 3.70 -7.01 4.69
C GLY A 24 3.26 -7.18 6.13
N THR A 25 3.66 -6.25 7.00
CA THR A 25 3.29 -6.36 8.42
C THR A 25 2.00 -5.64 8.75
N GLY A 26 1.50 -4.80 7.86
CA GLY A 26 0.27 -4.06 8.12
C GLY A 26 0.42 -2.89 9.06
N ASP A 27 1.65 -2.46 9.33
CA ASP A 27 1.88 -1.33 10.23
C ASP A 27 1.69 -0.03 9.44
N HIS A 28 0.47 0.44 9.39
CA HIS A 28 0.12 1.61 8.58
C HIS A 28 0.75 2.91 9.08
N ASP A 29 0.87 3.06 10.39
CA ASP A 29 1.46 4.27 10.95
C ASP A 29 2.93 4.37 10.61
N ALA A 30 3.65 3.27 10.74
CA ALA A 30 5.07 3.25 10.40
C ALA A 30 5.26 3.47 8.90
N LEU A 31 4.37 2.91 8.09
CA LEU A 31 4.45 3.09 6.66
C LEU A 31 4.23 4.55 6.27
N ALA A 32 3.25 5.20 6.87
CA ALA A 32 2.96 6.60 6.59
C ALA A 32 4.14 7.50 6.99
N ALA A 33 4.73 7.22 8.14
CA ALA A 33 5.88 8.00 8.60
C ALA A 33 7.06 7.83 7.65
N LEU A 34 7.28 6.61 7.20
CA LEU A 34 8.39 6.33 6.30
C LEU A 34 8.16 7.00 4.94
N ARG A 35 6.95 7.00 4.45
CA ARG A 35 6.63 7.66 3.19
C ARG A 35 6.85 9.15 3.26
N SER A 36 6.49 9.75 4.38
CA SER A 36 6.74 11.16 4.59
C SER A 36 8.23 11.46 4.60
N GLU A 37 9.00 10.60 5.24
CA GLU A 37 10.43 10.72 5.27
C GLU A 37 11.03 10.59 3.88
N ARG A 38 10.54 9.66 3.10
CA ARG A 38 10.99 9.46 1.74
C ARG A 38 10.68 10.69 0.87
N ASP A 39 9.50 11.26 1.03
CA ASP A 39 9.13 12.45 0.27
C ASP A 39 10.05 13.62 0.60
N SER A 40 10.37 13.78 1.89
CA SER A 40 11.29 14.82 2.30
C SER A 40 12.66 14.63 1.69
N LEU A 41 13.16 13.41 1.70
CA LEU A 41 14.45 13.13 1.10
C LEU A 41 14.44 13.39 -0.39
N THR A 42 13.42 12.92 -1.07
CA THR A 42 13.31 13.09 -2.52
C THR A 42 13.29 14.55 -2.91
N SER A 43 12.64 15.37 -2.10
CA SER A 43 12.55 16.79 -2.43
C SER A 43 13.89 17.51 -2.32
N THR A 44 14.87 16.91 -1.68
CA THR A 44 16.20 17.52 -1.56
C THR A 44 17.16 17.04 -2.64
N LEU A 45 16.75 16.07 -3.45
CA LEU A 45 17.64 15.53 -4.47
C LEU A 45 17.69 16.45 -5.68
N PRO A 46 18.84 16.50 -6.37
CA PRO A 46 18.94 17.33 -7.55
C PRO A 46 18.09 16.76 -8.68
N GLU A 47 17.70 17.63 -9.59
CA GLU A 47 16.90 17.26 -10.71
C GLU A 47 17.60 16.22 -11.58
N ILE A 48 18.89 16.39 -11.76
CA ILE A 48 19.68 15.46 -12.53
C ILE A 48 20.62 14.75 -11.58
N PRO A 49 20.41 13.46 -11.32
CA PRO A 49 21.27 12.76 -10.38
C PRO A 49 22.65 12.49 -10.97
N PRO A 50 23.64 12.31 -10.12
CA PRO A 50 24.98 11.99 -10.61
C PRO A 50 24.98 10.58 -11.21
N ALA A 51 25.88 10.34 -12.13
CA ALA A 51 25.97 9.04 -12.80
C ALA A 51 26.24 7.92 -11.81
N SER A 52 26.96 8.21 -10.75
CA SER A 52 27.29 7.22 -9.73
C SER A 52 26.06 6.75 -8.96
N ALA A 53 24.95 7.47 -9.03
CA ALA A 53 23.73 7.08 -8.35
C ALA A 53 22.91 6.08 -9.13
N ARG A 54 23.29 5.78 -10.37
CA ARG A 54 22.49 4.91 -11.21
C ARG A 54 22.17 3.54 -10.59
N PRO A 55 23.12 2.82 -10.02
CA PRO A 55 22.78 1.51 -9.45
C PRO A 55 21.77 1.62 -8.32
N ALA A 56 21.90 2.63 -7.45
CA ALA A 56 20.97 2.80 -6.35
C ALA A 56 19.59 3.18 -6.87
N LEU A 57 19.53 4.02 -7.91
CA LEU A 57 18.26 4.42 -8.49
C LEU A 57 17.58 3.25 -9.20
N GLN A 58 18.34 2.38 -9.85
CA GLN A 58 17.77 1.21 -10.48
C GLN A 58 17.19 0.28 -9.44
N ARG A 59 17.90 0.10 -8.32
CA ARG A 59 17.41 -0.74 -7.23
C ARG A 59 16.15 -0.12 -6.62
N ALA A 60 16.16 1.21 -6.43
CA ALA A 60 15.01 1.90 -5.88
C ALA A 60 13.79 1.75 -6.79
N ALA A 61 14.00 1.88 -8.10
CA ALA A 61 12.90 1.75 -9.06
C ALA A 61 12.32 0.34 -9.04
N LEU A 62 13.18 -0.66 -8.96
CA LEU A 62 12.73 -2.05 -8.92
C LEU A 62 11.95 -2.32 -7.63
N MET A 63 12.44 -1.82 -6.51
CA MET A 63 11.74 -2.01 -5.24
C MET A 63 10.42 -1.27 -5.22
N ASN A 64 10.39 -0.08 -5.82
CA ASN A 64 9.16 0.69 -5.87
C ASN A 64 8.10 -0.03 -6.70
N LYS A 65 8.53 -0.71 -7.76
CA LYS A 65 7.61 -1.49 -8.56
C LYS A 65 7.02 -2.61 -7.71
N ARG A 66 7.82 -3.23 -6.88
CA ARG A 66 7.33 -4.27 -5.99
C ARG A 66 6.34 -3.73 -4.96
N VAL A 67 6.61 -2.55 -4.44
CA VAL A 67 5.70 -1.90 -3.52
C VAL A 67 4.34 -1.69 -4.20
N GLU A 68 4.37 -1.18 -5.42
CA GLU A 68 3.14 -0.94 -6.18
C GLU A 68 2.36 -2.24 -6.40
N ILE A 69 3.08 -3.31 -6.74
CA ILE A 69 2.44 -4.59 -6.97
C ILE A 69 1.79 -5.12 -5.69
N GLU A 70 2.48 -4.98 -4.56
CA GLU A 70 1.94 -5.45 -3.30
C GLU A 70 0.72 -4.64 -2.88
N ILE A 71 0.73 -3.35 -3.10
CA ILE A 71 -0.42 -2.52 -2.78
C ILE A 71 -1.61 -2.93 -3.63
N LEU A 72 -1.40 -3.17 -4.92
CA LEU A 72 -2.47 -3.60 -5.79
C LEU A 72 -3.01 -4.96 -5.38
N ARG A 73 -2.13 -5.85 -4.97
CA ARG A 73 -2.53 -7.19 -4.53
C ARG A 73 -3.39 -7.12 -3.27
N ILE A 74 -2.98 -6.31 -2.31
CA ILE A 74 -3.74 -6.15 -1.08
C ILE A 74 -5.09 -5.53 -1.37
N ARG A 75 -5.10 -4.53 -2.25
CA ARG A 75 -6.33 -3.85 -2.62
C ARG A 75 -7.30 -4.83 -3.25
N GLU A 76 -6.80 -5.66 -4.15
CA GLU A 76 -7.63 -6.64 -4.82
C GLU A 76 -8.18 -7.67 -3.84
N ALA A 77 -7.34 -8.13 -2.91
CA ALA A 77 -7.77 -9.07 -1.90
C ALA A 77 -8.87 -8.49 -1.03
N LEU A 78 -8.75 -7.22 -0.67
CA LEU A 78 -9.76 -6.55 0.13
C LEU A 78 -11.08 -6.40 -0.63
N LEU A 79 -11.00 -6.09 -1.92
CA LEU A 79 -12.19 -5.96 -2.73
C LEU A 79 -12.92 -7.30 -2.87
N LEU A 80 -12.16 -8.38 -3.02
CA LEU A 80 -12.75 -9.71 -3.11
C LEU A 80 -13.40 -10.11 -1.79
N GLU A 81 -12.74 -9.78 -0.69
CA GLU A 81 -13.25 -10.06 0.62
C GLU A 81 -14.55 -9.31 0.86
N PHE A 82 -14.58 -8.06 0.47
CA PHE A 82 -15.75 -7.22 0.63
C PHE A 82 -16.90 -7.77 -0.21
N ALA A 83 -16.64 -8.15 -1.44
CA ALA A 83 -17.65 -8.73 -2.30
C ALA A 83 -18.19 -10.04 -1.72
N ASN A 84 -17.31 -10.82 -1.10
CA ASN A 84 -17.72 -12.07 -0.49
C ASN A 84 -18.62 -11.83 0.72
N VAL A 85 -18.27 -10.83 1.53
CA VAL A 85 -19.09 -10.48 2.67
C VAL A 85 -20.48 -10.02 2.21
N GLU A 86 -20.52 -9.22 1.16
CA GLU A 86 -21.79 -8.77 0.63
C GLU A 86 -22.65 -9.92 0.12
N ARG A 87 -22.02 -10.87 -0.55
CA ARG A 87 -22.75 -12.02 -1.07
C ARG A 87 -23.32 -12.87 0.07
N VAL A 88 -22.51 -13.11 1.09
CA VAL A 88 -22.93 -13.87 2.24
C VAL A 88 -24.07 -13.15 2.94
N SER A 89 -24.00 -11.86 3.06
CA SER A 89 -25.03 -11.07 3.69
C SER A 89 -26.35 -11.16 2.91
N ARG A 90 -26.29 -11.10 1.60
CA ARG A 90 -27.49 -11.24 0.79
C ARG A 90 -28.08 -12.63 0.91
N THR A 91 -27.25 -13.65 0.95
CA THR A 91 -27.72 -15.02 1.09
C THR A 91 -28.41 -15.20 2.44
N ALA A 92 -27.82 -14.66 3.48
CA ALA A 92 -28.41 -14.75 4.80
C ALA A 92 -29.77 -14.07 4.84
N ARG A 93 -29.88 -12.93 4.19
CA ARG A 93 -31.17 -12.25 4.15
C ARG A 93 -32.18 -13.03 3.34
N GLY A 94 -31.74 -13.70 2.31
CA GLY A 94 -32.61 -14.52 1.50
C GLY A 94 -33.17 -15.72 2.24
N TYR A 95 -32.43 -16.17 3.26
CA TYR A 95 -32.88 -17.30 4.06
C TYR A 95 -33.62 -16.86 5.31
N ALA A 96 -33.80 -15.60 5.49
CA ALA A 96 -34.50 -15.12 6.67
C ALA A 96 -35.92 -15.67 6.65
N PRO A 97 -36.45 -16.02 7.78
CA PRO A 97 -37.81 -16.55 7.81
C PRO A 97 -38.79 -15.52 7.32
N PRO A 98 -39.74 -15.96 6.65
CA PRO A 98 -40.70 -15.04 6.11
C PRO A 98 -41.46 -14.28 7.15
N ARG A 99 -41.60 -14.81 8.32
CA ARG A 99 -42.30 -14.13 9.30
C ARG A 99 -41.57 -12.96 9.72
N GLN A 100 -40.58 -12.55 9.11
CA GLN A 100 -39.89 -11.51 9.46
C GLN A 100 -40.75 -10.48 9.78
N ASP A 101 -40.61 -9.83 10.65
CA ASP A 101 -41.53 -8.93 11.06
C ASP A 101 -41.71 -7.78 10.20
N PRO A 102 -42.70 -7.08 10.41
CA PRO A 102 -43.03 -5.92 9.65
C PRO A 102 -41.98 -4.87 9.75
N ARG A 103 -41.36 -4.83 10.87
CA ARG A 103 -40.41 -3.86 11.04
C ARG A 103 -39.33 -4.06 10.05
N HIS A 104 -39.11 -5.25 9.67
CA HIS A 104 -38.14 -5.50 8.70
C HIS A 104 -38.45 -4.75 7.44
N VAL A 105 -39.69 -4.67 7.12
CA VAL A 105 -40.09 -3.97 5.94
C VAL A 105 -39.85 -2.51 6.09
N GLU A 106 -40.16 -1.98 7.23
CA GLU A 106 -39.94 -0.61 7.40
C GLU A 106 -38.54 -0.30 7.43
N ALA A 107 -37.74 -1.14 7.95
CA ALA A 107 -36.35 -0.90 7.99
C ALA A 107 -35.84 -0.77 6.60
N THR A 108 -36.42 -1.43 5.69
CA THR A 108 -35.95 -1.30 4.37
C THR A 108 -36.58 -0.14 3.69
N ALA A 109 -37.58 0.33 4.19
CA ALA A 109 -38.27 1.42 3.54
C ALA A 109 -37.50 2.73 3.66
#